data_e8c76ad007ad118bd6ca7c2416c34c10
#
_entry.id   e8c76ad007ad118bd6ca7c2416c34c10
#
_cell.length_a   1.000
_cell.length_b   1.000
_cell.length_c   1.000
_cell.angle_alpha   90.00
_cell.angle_beta   90.00
_cell.angle_gamma   90.00
#
_symmetry.space_group_name_H-M   'P 1'
#
loop_
_entity.id
_entity.type
_entity.pdbx_description
1 polymer ?
#
loop_
_entity_poly.entity_id
_entity_poly.type
_entity_poly.pdbx_seq_one_letter_code
_entity_poly.pdbx_strand_id
1 'polypeptide(L)'
;MTRAALAEARAFESWHDYQEALKRAIAPLTEEQLQRRLIPGLRTPGEIAEHIVFGRALHLHRTLGERAAELTPLLRWEDADDPPHTAAEILQGLELTWQFITPCLMRGSPTDAVPEEEVPIVQTIWGLLDHDLPHAWELSLLLGAPGLPGVEI
;
A
#
# COMPACT_ATOMS: atom_id res chain seq x y z
N MET A 1 16.10 11.52 -23.64
CA MET A 1 15.16 10.72 -22.82
C MET A 1 13.96 10.37 -23.70
N THR A 2 13.63 9.12 -23.85
CA THR A 2 12.50 8.68 -24.67
C THR A 2 11.17 9.02 -23.98
N ARG A 3 10.06 9.10 -24.78
CA ARG A 3 8.71 9.32 -24.21
C ARG A 3 8.31 8.23 -23.21
N ALA A 4 8.76 7.01 -23.44
CA ALA A 4 8.59 5.88 -22.52
C ALA A 4 9.29 6.09 -21.20
N ALA A 5 10.58 6.41 -21.19
CA ALA A 5 11.35 6.68 -19.98
C ALA A 5 10.77 7.83 -19.15
N LEU A 6 10.14 8.82 -19.79
CA LEU A 6 9.44 9.89 -19.11
C LEU A 6 8.15 9.41 -18.43
N ALA A 7 7.41 8.51 -19.09
CA ALA A 7 6.18 7.94 -18.52
C ALA A 7 6.48 7.04 -17.31
N GLU A 8 7.54 6.25 -17.37
CA GLU A 8 8.01 5.41 -16.25
C GLU A 8 8.44 6.25 -15.04
N ALA A 9 9.25 7.28 -15.30
CA ALA A 9 9.68 8.19 -14.23
C ALA A 9 8.47 8.81 -13.51
N ARG A 10 7.45 9.26 -14.28
CA ARG A 10 6.23 9.83 -13.71
C ARG A 10 5.38 8.82 -12.94
N ALA A 11 5.26 7.59 -13.44
CA ALA A 11 4.55 6.53 -12.73
C ALA A 11 5.23 6.22 -11.39
N PHE A 12 6.56 6.11 -11.40
CA PHE A 12 7.33 5.92 -10.18
C PHE A 12 7.18 7.10 -9.19
N GLU A 13 7.30 8.33 -9.67
CA GLU A 13 7.12 9.54 -8.86
C GLU A 13 5.73 9.56 -8.22
N SER A 14 4.66 9.29 -8.98
CA SER A 14 3.29 9.27 -8.47
C SER A 14 3.07 8.19 -7.41
N TRP A 15 3.64 7.00 -7.59
CA TRP A 15 3.57 5.94 -6.59
C TRP A 15 4.36 6.28 -5.32
N HIS A 16 5.54 6.87 -5.49
CA HIS A 16 6.36 7.34 -4.37
C HIS A 16 5.64 8.43 -3.58
N ASP A 17 5.05 9.41 -4.25
CA ASP A 17 4.29 10.48 -3.61
C ASP A 17 3.09 9.93 -2.83
N TYR A 18 2.40 8.95 -3.39
CA TYR A 18 1.32 8.23 -2.72
C TYR A 18 1.81 7.48 -1.48
N GLN A 19 2.92 6.75 -1.58
CA GLN A 19 3.54 6.05 -0.44
C GLN A 19 3.88 7.03 0.69
N GLU A 20 4.50 8.16 0.36
CA GLU A 20 4.86 9.18 1.34
C GLU A 20 3.63 9.88 1.93
N ALA A 21 2.56 10.06 1.15
CA ALA A 21 1.30 10.61 1.64
C ALA A 21 0.63 9.70 2.68
N LEU A 22 0.59 8.37 2.43
CA LEU A 22 0.12 7.39 3.41
C LEU A 22 0.93 7.45 4.70
N LYS A 23 2.25 7.44 4.59
CA LYS A 23 3.15 7.49 5.75
C LYS A 23 2.94 8.76 6.58
N ARG A 24 2.83 9.93 5.91
CA ARG A 24 2.56 11.21 6.60
C ARG A 24 1.22 11.22 7.31
N ALA A 25 0.19 10.61 6.74
CA ALA A 25 -1.14 10.56 7.36
C ALA A 25 -1.17 9.62 8.59
N ILE A 26 -0.43 8.51 8.56
CA ILE A 26 -0.46 7.47 9.60
C ILE A 26 0.53 7.77 10.73
N ALA A 27 1.71 8.29 10.43
CA ALA A 27 2.80 8.49 11.40
C ALA A 27 2.39 9.24 12.69
N PRO A 28 1.58 10.30 12.66
CA PRO A 28 1.21 11.05 13.87
C PRO A 28 0.07 10.42 14.68
N LEU A 29 -0.57 9.34 14.19
CA LEU A 29 -1.76 8.77 14.83
C LEU A 29 -1.40 8.01 16.10
N THR A 30 -2.15 8.30 17.16
CA THR A 30 -2.09 7.52 18.41
C THR A 30 -2.86 6.21 18.26
N GLU A 31 -2.58 5.24 19.13
CA GLU A 31 -3.33 3.98 19.19
C GLU A 31 -4.85 4.21 19.33
N GLU A 32 -5.24 5.18 20.18
CA GLU A 32 -6.65 5.56 20.33
C GLU A 32 -7.25 6.04 19.00
N GLN A 33 -6.53 6.87 18.24
CA GLN A 33 -6.99 7.38 16.94
C GLN A 33 -7.06 6.26 15.88
N LEU A 34 -6.09 5.36 15.86
CA LEU A 34 -6.09 4.20 14.97
C LEU A 34 -7.26 3.26 15.23
N GLN A 35 -7.61 3.03 16.53
CA GLN A 35 -8.66 2.09 16.91
C GLN A 35 -10.05 2.73 17.05
N ARG A 36 -10.16 4.03 16.81
CA ARG A 36 -11.43 4.74 16.98
C ARG A 36 -12.40 4.42 15.83
N ARG A 37 -13.47 3.71 16.16
CA ARG A 37 -14.56 3.43 15.22
C ARG A 37 -15.51 4.63 15.12
N LEU A 38 -15.33 5.44 14.10
CA LEU A 38 -16.09 6.66 13.87
C LEU A 38 -17.50 6.40 13.35
N ILE A 39 -17.65 5.36 12.53
CA ILE A 39 -18.92 4.97 11.91
C ILE A 39 -19.16 3.50 12.24
N PRO A 40 -20.32 3.17 12.89
CA PRO A 40 -20.67 1.79 13.16
C PRO A 40 -20.73 0.95 11.87
N GLY A 41 -20.08 -0.21 11.89
CA GLY A 41 -20.07 -1.13 10.75
C GLY A 41 -18.98 -0.85 9.71
N LEU A 42 -18.26 0.28 9.79
CA LEU A 42 -17.08 0.54 8.96
C LEU A 42 -15.79 0.20 9.72
N ARG A 43 -14.72 0.06 8.98
CA ARG A 43 -13.35 -0.15 9.52
C ARG A 43 -12.89 1.07 10.32
N THR A 44 -11.97 0.85 11.27
CA THR A 44 -11.21 1.91 11.92
C THR A 44 -10.07 2.39 11.01
N PRO A 45 -9.46 3.56 11.26
CA PRO A 45 -8.27 3.98 10.52
C PRO A 45 -7.14 2.95 10.56
N GLY A 46 -6.93 2.28 11.71
CA GLY A 46 -5.94 1.21 11.86
C GLY A 46 -6.27 0.01 10.98
N GLU A 47 -7.51 -0.50 11.06
CA GLU A 47 -7.97 -1.63 10.25
C GLU A 47 -7.84 -1.36 8.74
N ILE A 48 -8.01 -0.11 8.26
CA ILE A 48 -7.80 0.23 6.86
C ILE A 48 -6.32 0.25 6.51
N ALA A 49 -5.49 0.86 7.35
CA ALA A 49 -4.06 0.93 7.12
C ALA A 49 -3.41 -0.46 7.12
N GLU A 50 -3.81 -1.34 8.04
CA GLU A 50 -3.42 -2.74 8.09
C GLU A 50 -3.87 -3.50 6.84
N HIS A 51 -5.10 -3.25 6.37
CA HIS A 51 -5.63 -3.86 5.14
C HIS A 51 -4.84 -3.46 3.89
N ILE A 52 -4.37 -2.21 3.78
CA ILE A 52 -3.49 -1.79 2.69
C ILE A 52 -2.19 -2.59 2.72
N VAL A 53 -1.54 -2.71 3.89
CA VAL A 53 -0.30 -3.49 4.05
C VAL A 53 -0.51 -4.96 3.72
N PHE A 54 -1.56 -5.57 4.29
CA PHE A 54 -1.92 -6.96 4.02
C PHE A 54 -2.19 -7.21 2.53
N GLY A 55 -2.99 -6.37 1.88
CA GLY A 55 -3.33 -6.51 0.47
C GLY A 55 -2.09 -6.44 -0.43
N ARG A 56 -1.18 -5.50 -0.16
CA ARG A 56 0.11 -5.43 -0.86
C ARG A 56 0.93 -6.70 -0.67
N ALA A 57 1.10 -7.15 0.58
CA ALA A 57 1.84 -8.36 0.91
C ALA A 57 1.24 -9.60 0.21
N LEU A 58 -0.08 -9.74 0.22
CA LEU A 58 -0.79 -10.86 -0.39
C LEU A 58 -0.58 -10.91 -1.92
N HIS A 59 -0.75 -9.78 -2.60
CA HIS A 59 -0.57 -9.72 -4.05
C HIS A 59 0.89 -9.96 -4.46
N LEU A 60 1.83 -9.34 -3.76
CA LEU A 60 3.27 -9.54 -4.01
C LEU A 60 3.69 -10.99 -3.74
N HIS A 61 3.25 -11.58 -2.63
CA HIS A 61 3.58 -12.96 -2.29
C HIS A 61 3.01 -13.95 -3.32
N ARG A 62 1.77 -13.74 -3.79
CA ARG A 62 1.17 -14.58 -4.83
C ARG A 62 1.92 -14.52 -6.16
N THR A 63 2.46 -13.35 -6.51
CA THR A 63 3.15 -13.13 -7.79
C THR A 63 4.62 -13.55 -7.74
N LEU A 64 5.30 -13.24 -6.62
CA LEU A 64 6.75 -13.43 -6.49
C LEU A 64 7.12 -14.76 -5.81
N GLY A 65 6.16 -15.41 -5.12
CA GLY A 65 6.39 -16.66 -4.39
C GLY A 65 7.50 -16.54 -3.35
N GLU A 66 8.42 -17.50 -3.35
CA GLU A 66 9.55 -17.55 -2.41
C GLU A 66 10.44 -16.30 -2.42
N ARG A 67 10.43 -15.52 -3.52
CA ARG A 67 11.19 -14.25 -3.61
C ARG A 67 10.62 -13.17 -2.69
N ALA A 68 9.39 -13.34 -2.20
CA ALA A 68 8.72 -12.46 -1.27
C ALA A 68 8.42 -13.13 0.08
N ALA A 69 9.21 -14.14 0.48
CA ALA A 69 9.03 -14.86 1.73
C ALA A 69 9.10 -13.94 2.98
N GLU A 70 9.83 -12.83 2.89
CA GLU A 70 9.92 -11.82 3.95
C GLU A 70 8.56 -11.15 4.26
N LEU A 71 7.60 -11.17 3.33
CA LEU A 71 6.26 -10.61 3.51
C LEU A 71 5.32 -11.58 4.26
N THR A 72 5.72 -12.82 4.49
CA THR A 72 4.88 -13.83 5.16
C THR A 72 4.28 -13.39 6.49
N PRO A 73 5.01 -12.67 7.39
CA PRO A 73 4.41 -12.18 8.63
C PRO A 73 3.24 -11.23 8.42
N LEU A 74 3.28 -10.41 7.36
CA LEU A 74 2.22 -9.44 7.04
C LEU A 74 0.93 -10.10 6.55
N LEU A 75 1.00 -11.36 6.09
CA LEU A 75 -0.17 -12.12 5.65
C LEU A 75 -1.10 -12.51 6.80
N ARG A 76 -0.68 -12.33 8.05
CA ARG A 76 -1.47 -12.61 9.24
C ARG A 76 -2.23 -11.41 9.78
N TRP A 77 -1.97 -10.22 9.27
CA TRP A 77 -2.52 -8.97 9.79
C TRP A 77 -4.05 -8.84 9.72
N GLU A 78 -4.72 -9.72 9.02
CA GLU A 78 -6.19 -9.82 9.01
C GLU A 78 -6.71 -11.09 9.73
N ASP A 79 -5.84 -11.85 10.38
CA ASP A 79 -6.25 -12.99 11.18
C ASP A 79 -7.00 -12.48 12.42
N ALA A 80 -8.05 -13.20 12.83
CA ALA A 80 -8.91 -12.78 13.94
C ALA A 80 -8.18 -12.75 15.31
N ASP A 81 -7.05 -13.43 15.42
CA ASP A 81 -6.21 -13.53 16.62
C ASP A 81 -4.98 -12.60 16.56
N ASP A 82 -4.79 -11.89 15.46
CA ASP A 82 -3.70 -10.91 15.34
C ASP A 82 -4.08 -9.61 16.06
N PRO A 83 -3.21 -9.07 16.94
CA PRO A 83 -3.53 -7.85 17.67
C PRO A 83 -3.45 -6.62 16.75
N PRO A 84 -4.19 -5.54 17.05
CA PRO A 84 -4.07 -4.29 16.34
C PRO A 84 -2.63 -3.74 16.36
N HIS A 85 -2.19 -3.23 15.22
CA HIS A 85 -0.83 -2.71 15.05
C HIS A 85 -0.72 -1.22 15.39
N THR A 86 0.43 -0.84 15.90
CA THR A 86 0.79 0.57 16.12
C THR A 86 1.10 1.29 14.81
N ALA A 87 1.07 2.63 14.82
CA ALA A 87 1.48 3.42 13.66
C ALA A 87 2.90 3.04 13.18
N ALA A 88 3.82 2.79 14.10
CA ALA A 88 5.19 2.41 13.78
C ALA A 88 5.26 1.06 13.03
N GLU A 89 4.51 0.06 13.48
CA GLU A 89 4.44 -1.25 12.81
C GLU A 89 3.79 -1.14 11.43
N ILE A 90 2.71 -0.36 11.29
CA ILE A 90 2.07 -0.10 10.00
C ILE A 90 3.05 0.57 9.03
N LEU A 91 3.81 1.58 9.49
CA LEU A 91 4.84 2.23 8.68
C LEU A 91 5.94 1.26 8.25
N GLN A 92 6.36 0.34 9.12
CA GLN A 92 7.32 -0.71 8.77
C GLN A 92 6.75 -1.66 7.70
N GLY A 93 5.49 -2.05 7.83
CA GLY A 93 4.80 -2.87 6.83
C GLY A 93 4.67 -2.18 5.46
N LEU A 94 4.33 -0.88 5.45
CA LEU A 94 4.31 -0.07 4.23
C LEU A 94 5.71 0.01 3.59
N GLU A 95 6.74 0.22 4.38
CA GLU A 95 8.12 0.29 3.89
C GLU A 95 8.59 -1.05 3.35
N LEU A 96 8.33 -2.14 4.07
CA LEU A 96 8.71 -3.48 3.62
C LEU A 96 8.04 -3.83 2.30
N THR A 97 6.73 -3.61 2.16
CA THR A 97 6.03 -3.85 0.89
C THR A 97 6.53 -2.94 -0.24
N TRP A 98 6.91 -1.70 0.07
CA TRP A 98 7.46 -0.75 -0.89
C TRP A 98 8.80 -1.21 -1.47
N GLN A 99 9.65 -1.87 -0.69
CA GLN A 99 10.92 -2.45 -1.16
C GLN A 99 10.70 -3.50 -2.26
N PHE A 100 9.56 -4.19 -2.25
CA PHE A 100 9.18 -5.14 -3.31
C PHE A 100 8.47 -4.47 -4.49
N ILE A 101 7.68 -3.44 -4.26
CA ILE A 101 6.98 -2.67 -5.30
C ILE A 101 7.98 -1.93 -6.20
N THR A 102 8.96 -1.25 -5.60
CA THR A 102 9.94 -0.42 -6.31
C THR A 102 10.67 -1.14 -7.45
N PRO A 103 11.27 -2.33 -7.26
CA PRO A 103 11.94 -3.04 -8.34
C PRO A 103 10.97 -3.48 -9.45
N CYS A 104 9.71 -3.75 -9.10
CA CYS A 104 8.69 -4.13 -10.08
C CYS A 104 8.28 -2.93 -10.95
N LEU A 105 8.15 -1.74 -10.36
CA LEU A 105 7.90 -0.49 -11.10
C LEU A 105 9.04 -0.13 -12.05
N MET A 106 10.28 -0.40 -11.66
CA MET A 106 11.46 -0.11 -12.47
C MET A 106 11.64 -1.07 -13.66
N ARG A 107 10.97 -2.23 -13.66
CA ARG A 107 11.07 -3.25 -14.72
C ARG A 107 9.98 -3.13 -15.79
N GLY A 108 8.85 -2.55 -15.44
CA GLY A 108 7.66 -2.53 -16.31
C GLY A 108 7.52 -1.24 -17.08
N SER A 109 8.12 -1.14 -18.29
CA SER A 109 7.70 -0.12 -19.23
C SER A 109 6.33 -0.49 -19.83
N PRO A 110 5.32 0.39 -19.72
CA PRO A 110 4.03 0.17 -20.38
C PRO A 110 4.12 0.16 -21.92
N THR A 111 5.27 0.53 -22.47
CA THR A 111 5.45 0.79 -23.92
C THR A 111 6.35 -0.21 -24.63
N ASP A 112 7.15 -0.98 -23.91
CA ASP A 112 7.94 -2.05 -24.50
C ASP A 112 7.16 -3.38 -24.40
N ALA A 113 7.39 -4.28 -25.35
CA ALA A 113 6.84 -5.63 -25.29
C ALA A 113 7.35 -6.29 -24.01
N VAL A 114 6.49 -6.35 -22.99
CA VAL A 114 6.80 -7.00 -21.72
C VAL A 114 6.97 -8.49 -22.00
N PRO A 115 8.09 -9.11 -21.64
CA PRO A 115 8.25 -10.56 -21.74
C PRO A 115 7.06 -11.25 -21.07
N GLU A 116 6.58 -12.34 -21.69
CA GLU A 116 5.37 -13.05 -21.22
C GLU A 116 5.48 -13.46 -19.74
N GLU A 117 6.68 -13.79 -19.28
CA GLU A 117 7.00 -14.11 -17.89
C GLU A 117 6.91 -12.93 -16.91
N GLU A 118 6.98 -11.68 -17.40
CA GLU A 118 6.87 -10.46 -16.58
C GLU A 118 5.46 -9.86 -16.56
N VAL A 119 4.56 -10.30 -17.44
CA VAL A 119 3.16 -9.83 -17.50
C VAL A 119 2.46 -9.96 -16.13
N PRO A 120 2.60 -11.06 -15.36
CA PRO A 120 2.00 -11.16 -14.04
C PRO A 120 2.48 -10.07 -13.06
N ILE A 121 3.74 -9.67 -13.15
CA ILE A 121 4.32 -8.63 -12.27
C ILE A 121 3.70 -7.28 -12.59
N VAL A 122 3.61 -6.92 -13.85
CA VAL A 122 2.98 -5.66 -14.30
C VAL A 122 1.50 -5.61 -13.88
N GLN A 123 0.76 -6.68 -14.12
CA GLN A 123 -0.64 -6.79 -13.70
C GLN A 123 -0.81 -6.66 -12.19
N THR A 124 0.10 -7.27 -11.40
CA THR A 124 0.09 -7.16 -9.94
C THR A 124 0.29 -5.72 -9.49
N ILE A 125 1.23 -4.98 -10.08
CA ILE A 125 1.50 -3.58 -9.71
C ILE A 125 0.27 -2.70 -9.98
N TRP A 126 -0.38 -2.86 -11.13
CA TRP A 126 -1.62 -2.12 -11.41
C TRP A 126 -2.77 -2.56 -10.49
N GLY A 127 -2.89 -3.86 -10.20
CA GLY A 127 -3.88 -4.39 -9.25
C GLY A 127 -3.67 -3.87 -7.82
N LEU A 128 -2.42 -3.66 -7.42
CA LEU A 128 -2.10 -3.01 -6.13
C LEU A 128 -2.59 -1.57 -6.08
N LEU A 129 -2.43 -0.81 -7.15
CA LEU A 129 -2.90 0.57 -7.22
C LEU A 129 -4.44 0.63 -7.15
N ASP A 130 -5.11 -0.23 -7.91
CA ASP A 130 -6.57 -0.35 -7.89
C ASP A 130 -7.10 -0.76 -6.49
N HIS A 131 -6.33 -1.56 -5.75
CA HIS A 131 -6.65 -1.94 -4.38
C HIS A 131 -6.40 -0.80 -3.39
N ASP A 132 -5.25 -0.15 -3.47
CA ASP A 132 -4.81 0.83 -2.48
C ASP A 132 -5.60 2.14 -2.53
N LEU A 133 -5.89 2.66 -3.73
CA LEU A 133 -6.52 3.98 -3.89
C LEU A 133 -7.89 4.09 -3.21
N PRO A 134 -8.82 3.14 -3.35
CA PRO A 134 -10.10 3.18 -2.62
C PRO A 134 -9.91 3.21 -1.10
N HIS A 135 -8.97 2.44 -0.58
CA HIS A 135 -8.70 2.37 0.87
C HIS A 135 -7.99 3.64 1.38
N ALA A 136 -7.14 4.26 0.58
CA ALA A 136 -6.58 5.58 0.91
C ALA A 136 -7.66 6.67 0.99
N TRP A 137 -8.67 6.61 0.09
CA TRP A 137 -9.84 7.48 0.14
C TRP A 137 -10.68 7.24 1.41
N GLU A 138 -10.94 5.98 1.75
CA GLU A 138 -11.65 5.58 2.96
C GLU A 138 -10.92 6.10 4.20
N LEU A 139 -9.60 5.93 4.27
CA LEU A 139 -8.75 6.44 5.35
C LEU A 139 -8.82 7.98 5.43
N SER A 140 -8.72 8.69 4.30
CA SER A 140 -8.83 10.15 4.24
C SER A 140 -10.16 10.66 4.78
N LEU A 141 -11.27 10.01 4.45
CA LEU A 141 -12.59 10.38 4.95
C LEU A 141 -12.68 10.19 6.47
N LEU A 142 -12.17 9.08 6.99
CA LEU A 142 -12.18 8.80 8.43
C LEU A 142 -11.28 9.76 9.21
N LEU A 143 -10.12 10.13 8.69
CA LEU A 143 -9.23 11.09 9.34
C LEU A 143 -9.78 12.52 9.24
N GLY A 144 -10.38 12.89 8.11
CA GLY A 144 -10.97 14.21 7.91
C GLY A 144 -12.20 14.49 8.79
N ALA A 145 -13.00 13.49 9.14
CA ALA A 145 -14.18 13.65 9.98
C ALA A 145 -13.89 14.24 11.38
N PRO A 146 -12.83 13.83 12.11
CA PRO A 146 -12.41 14.47 13.37
C PRO A 146 -11.47 15.68 13.17
N GLY A 147 -11.25 16.15 11.95
CA GLY A 147 -10.36 17.27 11.66
C GLY A 147 -8.86 16.91 11.63
N LEU A 148 -8.53 15.65 11.50
CA LEU A 148 -7.14 15.20 11.30
C LEU A 148 -6.74 15.34 9.82
N PRO A 149 -5.44 15.55 9.51
CA PRO A 149 -4.97 15.55 8.14
C PRO A 149 -5.26 14.20 7.46
N GLY A 150 -5.94 14.26 6.31
CA GLY A 150 -6.15 13.09 5.48
C GLY A 150 -4.92 12.71 4.65
N VAL A 151 -5.07 11.72 3.78
CA VAL A 151 -4.03 11.37 2.80
C VAL A 151 -4.08 12.40 1.67
N GLU A 152 -3.10 13.30 1.64
CA GLU A 152 -2.94 14.31 0.60
C GLU A 152 -2.06 13.75 -0.52
N ILE A 153 -2.69 13.42 -1.66
CA ILE A 153 -2.04 12.83 -2.84
C ILE A 153 -1.78 13.92 -3.87
#